data_b544dad8a2cd18359a310fc0310a675d
#
_entry.id   b544dad8a2cd18359a310fc0310a675d
#
_cell.length_a   1.000
_cell.length_b   1.000
_cell.length_c   1.000
_cell.angle_alpha   90.00
_cell.angle_beta   90.00
_cell.angle_gamma   90.00
#
_symmetry.space_group_name_H-M   'P 1'
#
loop_
_entity.id
_entity.type
_entity.pdbx_description
1 polymer ?
#
loop_
_entity_poly.entity_id
_entity_poly.type
_entity_poly.pdbx_seq_one_letter_code
_entity_poly.pdbx_strand_id
1 'polypeptide(L)'
;MATSKRVRGLALAGALALAQPAWALFGVSEVNARVDALQQRVEAIDARLAKVEAALQDNQQVLNLLKEVEALKAELARLRGQAEVQAHQLDTLGKRQNDLYADLDQRVGELAKAAQAAPAAAPDAAASANADPALESRSYEAALKLFRDASYPAAIATFGDFLKAYPSSTLAANAQYWVGYSYFAQKDYKASLAQQQKLIATYPSSNKVPDALFNIAASQLALNDTAAGRKTLQEIVAKHPGTQAATLAARRLSELK
;
A
#
# COMPACT_ATOMS: atom_id res chain seq x y z
N MET A 1 -19.07 34.41 5.94
CA MET A 1 -19.69 35.70 6.38
C MET A 1 -20.33 36.34 5.16
N ALA A 2 -21.64 36.26 5.05
CA ALA A 2 -22.41 37.01 4.05
C ALA A 2 -23.79 37.24 4.66
N THR A 3 -24.07 38.48 4.94
CA THR A 3 -25.23 38.98 5.65
C THR A 3 -26.44 39.07 4.73
N SER A 4 -27.49 38.32 5.08
CA SER A 4 -28.82 38.42 4.46
C SER A 4 -29.48 39.70 4.90
N LYS A 5 -29.71 40.66 3.99
CA LYS A 5 -30.53 41.85 4.20
C LYS A 5 -32.02 41.46 4.06
N ARG A 6 -32.72 41.34 5.19
CA ARG A 6 -34.17 41.34 5.21
C ARG A 6 -34.71 42.75 5.01
N VAL A 7 -35.40 43.01 3.89
CA VAL A 7 -36.20 44.23 3.68
C VAL A 7 -37.48 44.09 4.42
N ARG A 8 -37.66 44.83 5.51
CA ARG A 8 -38.96 45.00 6.22
C ARG A 8 -39.75 46.08 5.53
N GLY A 9 -40.89 45.72 4.97
CA GLY A 9 -41.87 46.68 4.46
C GLY A 9 -42.51 47.47 5.58
N LEU A 10 -42.50 48.80 5.47
CA LEU A 10 -43.21 49.71 6.36
C LEU A 10 -44.72 49.68 6.05
N ALA A 11 -45.54 49.42 7.05
CA ALA A 11 -46.95 49.62 6.98
C ALA A 11 -47.28 51.12 7.29
N LEU A 12 -47.85 51.84 6.36
CA LEU A 12 -48.43 53.16 6.56
C LEU A 12 -49.94 53.00 6.74
N ALA A 13 -50.41 53.14 7.98
CA ALA A 13 -51.82 53.27 8.28
C ALA A 13 -52.22 54.76 8.27
N GLY A 14 -52.97 55.16 7.25
CA GLY A 14 -53.58 56.49 7.16
C GLY A 14 -55.08 56.34 6.99
N ALA A 15 -55.82 56.62 8.06
CA ALA A 15 -57.28 56.69 8.01
C ALA A 15 -57.73 57.98 7.36
N LEU A 16 -58.45 57.90 6.23
CA LEU A 16 -59.26 58.97 5.66
C LEU A 16 -60.62 58.37 5.31
N ALA A 17 -61.61 58.70 6.20
CA ALA A 17 -63.00 58.40 5.92
C ALA A 17 -63.54 59.47 4.98
N LEU A 18 -63.82 59.11 3.74
CA LEU A 18 -64.67 59.88 2.80
C LEU A 18 -65.52 58.91 2.02
N ALA A 19 -66.82 59.24 1.90
CA ALA A 19 -67.92 58.49 1.28
C ALA A 19 -67.46 57.99 -0.13
N GLN A 20 -67.29 56.72 -0.28
CA GLN A 20 -66.96 56.12 -1.56
C GLN A 20 -68.28 55.68 -2.26
N PRO A 21 -68.40 55.99 -3.54
CA PRO A 21 -69.56 55.48 -4.31
C PRO A 21 -69.41 53.97 -4.50
N ALA A 22 -70.51 53.24 -4.37
CA ALA A 22 -70.53 51.75 -4.33
C ALA A 22 -69.88 51.04 -5.49
N TRP A 23 -69.63 51.71 -6.62
CA TRP A 23 -68.88 51.16 -7.78
C TRP A 23 -67.35 51.10 -7.59
N ALA A 24 -66.81 51.84 -6.63
CA ALA A 24 -65.36 51.75 -6.31
C ALA A 24 -65.05 50.51 -5.47
N LEU A 25 -66.00 49.93 -4.74
CA LEU A 25 -65.82 48.73 -3.94
C LEU A 25 -65.69 47.43 -4.81
N PHE A 26 -66.34 47.40 -5.99
CA PHE A 26 -66.32 46.24 -6.86
C PHE A 26 -64.98 46.14 -7.59
N GLY A 27 -64.35 47.24 -7.93
CA GLY A 27 -63.02 47.27 -8.58
C GLY A 27 -61.90 46.85 -7.59
N VAL A 28 -62.02 47.23 -6.32
CA VAL A 28 -60.99 46.92 -5.29
C VAL A 28 -60.99 45.43 -4.97
N SER A 29 -62.17 44.79 -4.87
CA SER A 29 -62.24 43.33 -4.60
C SER A 29 -61.67 42.49 -5.76
N GLU A 30 -61.89 42.93 -7.01
CA GLU A 30 -61.30 42.25 -8.18
C GLU A 30 -59.78 42.43 -8.25
N VAL A 31 -59.27 43.60 -7.91
CA VAL A 31 -57.84 43.87 -7.84
C VAL A 31 -57.19 43.05 -6.73
N ASN A 32 -57.81 42.98 -5.54
CA ASN A 32 -57.28 42.15 -4.46
C ASN A 32 -57.27 40.66 -4.83
N ALA A 33 -58.33 40.13 -5.46
CA ALA A 33 -58.37 38.76 -5.94
C ALA A 33 -57.28 38.49 -7.00
N ARG A 34 -56.96 39.43 -7.85
CA ARG A 34 -55.84 39.35 -8.79
C ARG A 34 -54.49 39.42 -8.10
N VAL A 35 -54.35 40.23 -7.07
CA VAL A 35 -53.13 40.28 -6.24
C VAL A 35 -52.89 38.96 -5.53
N ASP A 36 -53.95 38.40 -4.88
CA ASP A 36 -53.86 37.10 -4.24
C ASP A 36 -53.50 35.97 -5.24
N ALA A 37 -54.14 35.98 -6.40
CA ALA A 37 -53.80 35.03 -7.49
C ALA A 37 -52.34 35.17 -8.00
N LEU A 38 -51.84 36.42 -8.06
CA LEU A 38 -50.43 36.66 -8.41
C LEU A 38 -49.47 36.20 -7.31
N GLN A 39 -49.81 36.43 -6.04
CA GLN A 39 -49.03 35.96 -4.91
C GLN A 39 -48.92 34.42 -4.90
N GLN A 40 -50.06 33.72 -5.09
CA GLN A 40 -50.04 32.26 -5.22
C GLN A 40 -49.20 31.77 -6.40
N ARG A 41 -49.22 32.51 -7.54
CA ARG A 41 -48.34 32.18 -8.69
C ARG A 41 -46.89 32.39 -8.36
N VAL A 42 -46.51 33.45 -7.65
CA VAL A 42 -45.14 33.72 -7.23
C VAL A 42 -44.67 32.64 -6.29
N GLU A 43 -45.45 32.24 -5.27
CA GLU A 43 -45.12 31.16 -4.36
C GLU A 43 -44.95 29.81 -5.11
N ALA A 44 -45.80 29.53 -6.10
CA ALA A 44 -45.67 28.33 -6.92
C ALA A 44 -44.43 28.36 -7.82
N ILE A 45 -44.03 29.54 -8.30
CA ILE A 45 -42.77 29.71 -9.07
C ILE A 45 -41.57 29.54 -8.14
N ASP A 46 -41.54 30.12 -6.97
CA ASP A 46 -40.49 29.98 -5.98
C ASP A 46 -40.31 28.52 -5.56
N ALA A 47 -41.40 27.79 -5.32
CA ALA A 47 -41.34 26.35 -5.05
C ALA A 47 -40.80 25.51 -6.21
N ARG A 48 -41.06 25.91 -7.46
CA ARG A 48 -40.51 25.29 -8.65
C ARG A 48 -39.01 25.62 -8.80
N LEU A 49 -38.66 26.87 -8.53
CA LEU A 49 -37.24 27.29 -8.58
C LEU A 49 -36.40 26.53 -7.57
N ALA A 50 -36.88 26.38 -6.33
CA ALA A 50 -36.19 25.59 -5.30
C ALA A 50 -35.98 24.12 -5.73
N LYS A 51 -36.95 23.52 -6.41
CA LYS A 51 -36.83 22.14 -6.93
C LYS A 51 -35.80 22.07 -8.06
N VAL A 52 -35.72 23.05 -8.94
CA VAL A 52 -34.73 23.12 -10.02
C VAL A 52 -33.33 23.33 -9.44
N GLU A 53 -33.18 24.18 -8.44
CA GLU A 53 -31.93 24.40 -7.75
C GLU A 53 -31.41 23.11 -7.07
N ALA A 54 -32.29 22.36 -6.38
CA ALA A 54 -31.94 21.08 -5.79
C ALA A 54 -31.54 20.04 -6.85
N ALA A 55 -32.26 19.97 -7.97
CA ALA A 55 -31.91 19.07 -9.08
C ALA A 55 -30.58 19.45 -9.75
N LEU A 56 -30.24 20.74 -9.82
CA LEU A 56 -28.94 21.20 -10.31
C LEU A 56 -27.79 20.84 -9.37
N GLN A 57 -27.99 20.87 -8.05
CA GLN A 57 -27.01 20.40 -7.08
C GLN A 57 -26.77 18.89 -7.20
N ASP A 58 -27.83 18.07 -7.35
CA ASP A 58 -27.70 16.64 -7.58
C ASP A 58 -26.93 16.33 -8.87
N ASN A 59 -27.18 17.07 -9.95
CA ASN A 59 -26.42 16.93 -11.19
C ASN A 59 -24.94 17.28 -11.03
N GLN A 60 -24.59 18.27 -10.21
CA GLN A 60 -23.19 18.59 -9.90
C GLN A 60 -22.48 17.46 -9.15
N GLN A 61 -23.18 16.78 -8.24
CA GLN A 61 -22.65 15.60 -7.54
C GLN A 61 -22.39 14.46 -8.52
N VAL A 62 -23.31 14.18 -9.44
CA VAL A 62 -23.13 13.16 -10.48
C VAL A 62 -21.92 13.47 -11.38
N LEU A 63 -21.73 14.73 -11.77
CA LEU A 63 -20.58 15.15 -12.55
C LEU A 63 -19.25 15.01 -11.77
N ASN A 64 -19.25 15.26 -10.47
CA ASN A 64 -18.08 15.05 -9.63
C ASN A 64 -17.75 13.57 -9.49
N LEU A 65 -18.76 12.70 -9.27
CA LEU A 65 -18.58 11.24 -9.24
C LEU A 65 -18.04 10.70 -10.57
N LEU A 66 -18.52 11.21 -11.71
CA LEU A 66 -17.99 10.83 -13.02
C LEU A 66 -16.51 11.18 -13.15
N LYS A 67 -16.09 12.36 -12.71
CA LYS A 67 -14.67 12.76 -12.69
C LYS A 67 -13.83 11.86 -11.78
N GLU A 68 -14.35 11.48 -10.61
CA GLU A 68 -13.67 10.53 -9.72
C GLU A 68 -13.54 9.15 -10.35
N VAL A 69 -14.58 8.65 -11.00
CA VAL A 69 -14.53 7.37 -11.73
C VAL A 69 -13.51 7.40 -12.86
N GLU A 70 -13.41 8.50 -13.61
CA GLU A 70 -12.41 8.65 -14.66
C GLU A 70 -10.98 8.72 -14.07
N ALA A 71 -10.79 9.43 -12.96
CA ALA A 71 -9.51 9.50 -12.26
C ALA A 71 -9.09 8.12 -11.72
N LEU A 72 -10.03 7.37 -11.12
CA LEU A 72 -9.77 6.01 -10.64
C LEU A 72 -9.44 5.05 -11.80
N LYS A 73 -10.11 5.15 -12.94
CA LYS A 73 -9.78 4.36 -14.13
C LYS A 73 -8.37 4.66 -14.64
N ALA A 74 -7.99 5.93 -14.69
CA ALA A 74 -6.65 6.34 -15.09
C ALA A 74 -5.58 5.81 -14.12
N GLU A 75 -5.83 5.89 -12.80
CA GLU A 75 -4.93 5.35 -11.78
C GLU A 75 -4.81 3.82 -11.88
N LEU A 76 -5.91 3.12 -12.13
CA LEU A 76 -5.92 1.67 -12.31
C LEU A 76 -5.13 1.26 -13.57
N ALA A 77 -5.24 1.99 -14.66
CA ALA A 77 -4.44 1.78 -15.87
C ALA A 77 -2.95 2.01 -15.60
N ARG A 78 -2.60 3.06 -14.85
CA ARG A 78 -1.23 3.38 -14.41
C ARG A 78 -0.64 2.25 -13.54
N LEU A 79 -1.40 1.77 -12.56
CA LEU A 79 -0.97 0.69 -11.67
C LEU A 79 -0.78 -0.63 -12.43
N ARG A 80 -1.66 -0.94 -13.40
CA ARG A 80 -1.47 -2.11 -14.27
C ARG A 80 -0.19 -2.00 -15.09
N GLY A 81 0.06 -0.86 -15.72
CA GLY A 81 1.30 -0.63 -16.45
C GLY A 81 2.56 -0.78 -15.57
N GLN A 82 2.51 -0.29 -14.33
CA GLN A 82 3.60 -0.50 -13.37
C GLN A 82 3.80 -1.98 -13.00
N ALA A 83 2.71 -2.72 -12.78
CA ALA A 83 2.76 -4.15 -12.49
C ALA A 83 3.35 -4.94 -13.66
N GLU A 84 2.99 -4.62 -14.90
CA GLU A 84 3.54 -5.25 -16.11
C GLU A 84 5.05 -4.98 -16.26
N VAL A 85 5.49 -3.73 -16.03
CA VAL A 85 6.92 -3.37 -16.04
C VAL A 85 7.67 -4.14 -14.96
N GLN A 86 7.13 -4.23 -13.74
CA GLN A 86 7.75 -4.99 -12.66
C GLN A 86 7.81 -6.49 -12.97
N ALA A 87 6.74 -7.06 -13.54
CA ALA A 87 6.74 -8.46 -13.95
C ALA A 87 7.81 -8.74 -15.02
N HIS A 88 7.95 -7.85 -16.00
CA HIS A 88 8.99 -7.97 -17.03
C HIS A 88 10.41 -7.81 -16.45
N GLN A 89 10.61 -6.91 -15.49
CA GLN A 89 11.89 -6.77 -14.78
C GLN A 89 12.24 -8.05 -13.99
N LEU A 90 11.26 -8.66 -13.31
CA LEU A 90 11.45 -9.91 -12.59
C LEU A 90 11.78 -11.08 -13.55
N ASP A 91 11.11 -11.18 -14.69
CA ASP A 91 11.41 -12.18 -15.72
C ASP A 91 12.83 -12.00 -16.29
N THR A 92 13.22 -10.74 -16.56
CA THR A 92 14.56 -10.40 -17.05
C THR A 92 15.64 -10.73 -16.01
N LEU A 93 15.37 -10.43 -14.72
CA LEU A 93 16.28 -10.80 -13.62
C LEU A 93 16.40 -12.32 -13.49
N GLY A 94 15.27 -13.05 -13.59
CA GLY A 94 15.27 -14.52 -13.58
C GLY A 94 16.10 -15.12 -14.71
N LYS A 95 15.96 -14.58 -15.93
CA LYS A 95 16.78 -15.00 -17.08
C LYS A 95 18.28 -14.73 -16.86
N ARG A 96 18.63 -13.51 -16.42
CA ARG A 96 20.05 -13.17 -16.12
C ARG A 96 20.61 -14.06 -15.01
N GLN A 97 19.80 -14.39 -14.01
CA GLN A 97 20.21 -15.28 -12.93
C GLN A 97 20.48 -16.70 -13.46
N ASN A 98 19.60 -17.23 -14.33
CA ASN A 98 19.81 -18.52 -14.97
C ASN A 98 21.05 -18.52 -15.88
N ASP A 99 21.27 -17.45 -16.65
CA ASP A 99 22.44 -17.31 -17.50
C ASP A 99 23.75 -17.26 -16.67
N LEU A 100 23.72 -16.56 -15.50
CA LEU A 100 24.85 -16.53 -14.57
C LEU A 100 25.12 -17.91 -13.94
N TYR A 101 24.07 -18.67 -13.63
CA TYR A 101 24.23 -20.03 -13.11
C TYR A 101 24.79 -20.98 -14.17
N ALA A 102 24.34 -20.87 -15.43
CA ALA A 102 24.89 -21.65 -16.53
C ALA A 102 26.37 -21.33 -16.78
N ASP A 103 26.79 -20.04 -16.74
CA ASP A 103 28.19 -19.62 -16.84
C ASP A 103 28.99 -20.13 -15.63
N LEU A 104 28.44 -20.07 -14.42
CA LEU A 104 29.08 -20.58 -13.22
C LEU A 104 29.29 -22.11 -13.28
N ASP A 105 28.28 -22.87 -13.70
CA ASP A 105 28.36 -24.32 -13.89
C ASP A 105 29.42 -24.70 -14.92
N GLN A 106 29.51 -23.96 -16.04
CA GLN A 106 30.53 -24.15 -17.03
C GLN A 106 31.94 -23.90 -16.44
N ARG A 107 32.15 -22.81 -15.72
CA ARG A 107 33.42 -22.43 -15.10
C ARG A 107 33.84 -23.38 -13.98
N VAL A 108 32.88 -23.85 -13.17
CA VAL A 108 33.13 -24.87 -12.15
C VAL A 108 33.48 -26.21 -12.79
N GLY A 109 32.81 -26.57 -13.90
CA GLY A 109 33.18 -27.75 -14.69
C GLY A 109 34.58 -27.68 -15.30
N GLU A 110 35.00 -26.52 -15.75
CA GLU A 110 36.37 -26.27 -16.28
C GLU A 110 37.41 -26.30 -15.14
N LEU A 111 37.12 -25.71 -13.98
CA LEU A 111 37.97 -25.75 -12.80
C LEU A 111 38.09 -27.18 -12.24
N ALA A 112 37.03 -27.96 -12.21
CA ALA A 112 37.05 -29.36 -11.79
C ALA A 112 37.90 -30.23 -12.74
N LYS A 113 37.84 -29.99 -14.05
CA LYS A 113 38.73 -30.63 -15.05
C LYS A 113 40.19 -30.21 -14.88
N ALA A 114 40.43 -28.92 -14.59
CA ALA A 114 41.79 -28.41 -14.35
C ALA A 114 42.37 -28.94 -13.03
N ALA A 115 41.56 -29.11 -11.98
CA ALA A 115 41.96 -29.69 -10.69
C ALA A 115 42.27 -31.19 -10.78
N GLN A 116 41.62 -31.93 -11.69
CA GLN A 116 41.95 -33.33 -11.96
C GLN A 116 43.26 -33.52 -12.77
N ALA A 117 43.76 -32.45 -13.40
CA ALA A 117 45.00 -32.46 -14.14
C ALA A 117 46.24 -32.03 -13.31
N ALA A 118 46.08 -31.63 -12.06
CA ALA A 118 47.16 -31.23 -11.16
C ALA A 118 47.50 -32.38 -10.18
N PRO A 119 48.81 -32.72 -9.96
CA PRO A 119 49.21 -33.79 -9.04
C PRO A 119 48.92 -33.41 -7.59
N ALA A 120 48.43 -34.40 -6.84
CA ALA A 120 47.96 -34.33 -5.45
C ALA A 120 49.01 -33.77 -4.49
N ALA A 121 48.68 -32.74 -3.76
CA ALA A 121 49.26 -32.39 -2.46
C ALA A 121 48.17 -32.39 -1.42
N ALA A 122 48.37 -33.20 -0.40
CA ALA A 122 47.45 -33.71 0.61
C ALA A 122 47.02 -32.72 1.71
N PRO A 123 46.32 -33.23 2.79
CA PRO A 123 44.99 -32.75 3.16
C PRO A 123 44.98 -32.03 4.51
N ASP A 124 44.10 -31.14 4.76
CA ASP A 124 43.39 -31.00 6.04
C ASP A 124 42.52 -29.73 6.01
N ALA A 125 41.26 -29.96 5.75
CA ALA A 125 40.15 -29.14 6.24
C ALA A 125 38.83 -29.80 5.78
N ALA A 126 38.54 -30.97 6.37
CA ALA A 126 37.29 -31.65 6.15
C ALA A 126 36.24 -31.04 7.08
N ALA A 127 35.24 -30.45 6.50
CA ALA A 127 33.84 -30.55 6.89
C ALA A 127 32.98 -29.37 6.38
N SER A 128 32.87 -29.18 5.05
CA SER A 128 31.76 -28.41 4.43
C SER A 128 31.80 -28.37 2.89
N ALA A 129 32.56 -29.22 2.23
CA ALA A 129 32.84 -29.11 0.80
C ALA A 129 32.26 -30.25 -0.03
N ASN A 130 30.94 -30.55 0.10
CA ASN A 130 30.24 -31.42 -0.84
C ASN A 130 28.75 -31.10 -0.93
N ALA A 131 28.34 -29.86 -0.84
CA ALA A 131 27.00 -29.48 -1.24
C ALA A 131 27.08 -29.13 -2.74
N ASP A 132 26.46 -29.93 -3.59
CA ASP A 132 26.29 -29.62 -5.00
C ASP A 132 25.57 -28.26 -5.12
N PRO A 133 26.20 -27.21 -5.66
CA PRO A 133 25.61 -25.88 -5.76
C PRO A 133 24.27 -25.87 -6.51
N ALA A 134 24.07 -26.84 -7.40
CA ALA A 134 22.80 -26.99 -8.11
C ALA A 134 21.72 -27.54 -7.19
N LEU A 135 22.04 -28.45 -6.25
CA LEU A 135 21.09 -28.94 -5.25
C LEU A 135 20.75 -27.85 -4.22
N GLU A 136 21.72 -27.08 -3.80
CA GLU A 136 21.54 -25.93 -2.92
C GLU A 136 20.55 -24.93 -3.51
N SER A 137 20.80 -24.47 -4.73
CA SER A 137 19.93 -23.50 -5.43
C SER A 137 18.52 -24.06 -5.63
N ARG A 138 18.38 -25.32 -6.06
CA ARG A 138 17.08 -25.98 -6.25
C ARG A 138 16.29 -26.07 -4.94
N SER A 139 16.96 -26.43 -3.84
CA SER A 139 16.34 -26.52 -2.52
C SER A 139 15.82 -25.15 -2.05
N TYR A 140 16.62 -24.11 -2.23
CA TYR A 140 16.21 -22.72 -1.93
C TYR A 140 15.03 -22.27 -2.77
N GLU A 141 15.07 -22.52 -4.09
CA GLU A 141 13.99 -22.12 -5.00
C GLU A 141 12.70 -22.89 -4.76
N ALA A 142 12.78 -24.17 -4.40
CA ALA A 142 11.62 -24.95 -4.01
C ALA A 142 10.92 -24.32 -2.79
N ALA A 143 11.69 -23.91 -1.77
CA ALA A 143 11.17 -23.22 -0.60
C ALA A 143 10.55 -21.86 -0.96
N LEU A 144 11.22 -21.10 -1.84
CA LEU A 144 10.73 -19.80 -2.29
C LEU A 144 9.45 -19.91 -3.12
N LYS A 145 9.33 -20.97 -3.91
CA LYS A 145 8.08 -21.29 -4.63
C LYS A 145 6.92 -21.51 -3.68
N LEU A 146 7.12 -22.32 -2.63
CA LEU A 146 6.09 -22.55 -1.59
C LEU A 146 5.65 -21.24 -0.92
N PHE A 147 6.59 -20.32 -0.69
CA PHE A 147 6.26 -18.99 -0.17
C PHE A 147 5.39 -18.20 -1.15
N ARG A 148 5.75 -18.17 -2.45
CA ARG A 148 4.96 -17.48 -3.50
C ARG A 148 3.57 -18.07 -3.67
N ASP A 149 3.45 -19.38 -3.49
CA ASP A 149 2.18 -20.11 -3.52
C ASP A 149 1.36 -19.93 -2.22
N ALA A 150 1.80 -19.01 -1.32
CA ALA A 150 1.21 -18.75 0.00
C ALA A 150 1.14 -19.98 0.93
N SER A 151 1.87 -21.05 0.61
CA SER A 151 2.02 -22.26 1.42
C SER A 151 3.05 -22.04 2.54
N TYR A 152 2.80 -21.04 3.39
CA TYR A 152 3.77 -20.57 4.38
C TYR A 152 4.27 -21.65 5.35
N PRO A 153 3.42 -22.56 5.88
CA PRO A 153 3.93 -23.63 6.76
C PRO A 153 4.94 -24.54 6.04
N ALA A 154 4.68 -24.90 4.78
CA ALA A 154 5.58 -25.71 3.99
C ALA A 154 6.86 -24.94 3.64
N ALA A 155 6.76 -23.65 3.32
CA ALA A 155 7.91 -22.79 3.07
C ALA A 155 8.83 -22.71 4.29
N ILE A 156 8.27 -22.53 5.50
CA ILE A 156 9.02 -22.51 6.77
C ILE A 156 9.80 -23.81 6.97
N ALA A 157 9.12 -24.96 6.78
CA ALA A 157 9.76 -26.26 6.91
C ALA A 157 10.90 -26.44 5.92
N THR A 158 10.64 -26.15 4.63
CA THR A 158 11.64 -26.35 3.55
C THR A 158 12.82 -25.38 3.68
N PHE A 159 12.59 -24.09 4.02
CA PHE A 159 13.69 -23.18 4.36
C PHE A 159 14.47 -23.63 5.60
N GLY A 160 13.77 -24.16 6.61
CA GLY A 160 14.37 -24.73 7.80
C GLY A 160 15.29 -25.92 7.48
N ASP A 161 14.89 -26.80 6.57
CA ASP A 161 15.71 -27.92 6.11
C ASP A 161 16.88 -27.43 5.25
N PHE A 162 16.67 -26.42 4.41
CA PHE A 162 17.76 -25.74 3.69
C PHE A 162 18.82 -25.19 4.64
N LEU A 163 18.42 -24.51 5.70
CA LEU A 163 19.35 -23.93 6.69
C LEU A 163 20.13 -24.98 7.47
N LYS A 164 19.54 -26.18 7.68
CA LYS A 164 20.25 -27.33 8.30
C LYS A 164 21.27 -27.92 7.33
N ALA A 165 20.87 -28.10 6.07
CA ALA A 165 21.73 -28.70 5.04
C ALA A 165 22.88 -27.79 4.59
N TYR A 166 22.61 -26.46 4.53
CA TYR A 166 23.52 -25.46 3.97
C TYR A 166 23.74 -24.26 4.91
N PRO A 167 24.25 -24.47 6.15
CA PRO A 167 24.35 -23.39 7.14
C PRO A 167 25.33 -22.28 6.76
N SER A 168 26.32 -22.61 5.93
CA SER A 168 27.34 -21.66 5.43
C SER A 168 27.06 -21.10 4.03
N SER A 169 25.87 -21.40 3.48
CA SER A 169 25.45 -20.88 2.17
C SER A 169 25.39 -19.37 2.16
N THR A 170 25.72 -18.78 1.03
CA THR A 170 25.47 -17.35 0.77
C THR A 170 23.99 -17.01 0.76
N LEU A 171 23.12 -18.02 0.57
CA LEU A 171 21.66 -17.91 0.62
C LEU A 171 21.09 -18.11 2.03
N ALA A 172 21.91 -18.53 3.01
CA ALA A 172 21.40 -18.87 4.34
C ALA A 172 20.73 -17.69 5.05
N ALA A 173 21.30 -16.50 4.97
CA ALA A 173 20.68 -15.29 5.52
C ALA A 173 19.34 -14.97 4.83
N ASN A 174 19.26 -15.14 3.50
CA ASN A 174 18.04 -14.97 2.74
C ASN A 174 16.99 -16.02 3.16
N ALA A 175 17.39 -17.28 3.31
CA ALA A 175 16.49 -18.34 3.74
C ALA A 175 15.93 -18.06 5.16
N GLN A 176 16.79 -17.64 6.09
CA GLN A 176 16.37 -17.25 7.44
C GLN A 176 15.40 -16.05 7.43
N TYR A 177 15.62 -15.08 6.54
CA TYR A 177 14.70 -13.96 6.33
C TYR A 177 13.32 -14.46 5.88
N TRP A 178 13.25 -15.37 4.90
CA TRP A 178 11.99 -15.91 4.40
C TRP A 178 11.25 -16.74 5.44
N VAL A 179 11.94 -17.46 6.33
CA VAL A 179 11.31 -18.11 7.47
C VAL A 179 10.58 -17.08 8.33
N GLY A 180 11.25 -16.00 8.73
CA GLY A 180 10.64 -14.94 9.55
C GLY A 180 9.48 -14.23 8.82
N TYR A 181 9.65 -13.97 7.53
CA TYR A 181 8.62 -13.31 6.74
C TYR A 181 7.40 -14.22 6.48
N SER A 182 7.60 -15.54 6.39
CA SER A 182 6.50 -16.51 6.30
C SER A 182 5.64 -16.53 7.56
N TYR A 183 6.25 -16.44 8.76
CA TYR A 183 5.52 -16.26 10.01
C TYR A 183 4.75 -14.92 10.04
N PHE A 184 5.37 -13.84 9.55
CA PHE A 184 4.68 -12.56 9.44
C PHE A 184 3.44 -12.64 8.55
N ALA A 185 3.55 -13.30 7.39
CA ALA A 185 2.44 -13.49 6.46
C ALA A 185 1.30 -14.32 7.07
N GLN A 186 1.60 -15.25 7.97
CA GLN A 186 0.63 -15.99 8.78
C GLN A 186 0.08 -15.19 9.97
N LYS A 187 0.52 -13.94 10.16
CA LYS A 187 0.20 -13.08 11.31
C LYS A 187 0.72 -13.63 12.66
N ASP A 188 1.63 -14.59 12.63
CA ASP A 188 2.37 -14.99 13.82
C ASP A 188 3.56 -14.04 14.03
N TYR A 189 3.23 -12.85 14.51
CA TYR A 189 4.20 -11.78 14.69
C TYR A 189 5.25 -12.09 15.76
N LYS A 190 4.91 -12.94 16.77
CA LYS A 190 5.87 -13.35 17.78
C LYS A 190 6.93 -14.28 17.22
N ALA A 191 6.53 -15.28 16.44
CA ALA A 191 7.46 -16.17 15.77
C ALA A 191 8.28 -15.41 14.71
N SER A 192 7.65 -14.53 13.93
CA SER A 192 8.34 -13.65 12.97
C SER A 192 9.47 -12.87 13.63
N LEU A 193 9.16 -12.17 14.74
CA LEU A 193 10.13 -11.39 15.50
C LEU A 193 11.32 -12.25 15.95
N ALA A 194 11.06 -13.44 16.52
CA ALA A 194 12.11 -14.36 16.96
C ALA A 194 13.02 -14.83 15.80
N GLN A 195 12.43 -15.14 14.63
CA GLN A 195 13.20 -15.61 13.48
C GLN A 195 14.04 -14.49 12.83
N GLN A 196 13.52 -13.26 12.79
CA GLN A 196 14.29 -12.12 12.27
C GLN A 196 15.41 -11.71 13.25
N GLN A 197 15.19 -11.78 14.55
CA GLN A 197 16.25 -11.60 15.55
C GLN A 197 17.34 -12.68 15.42
N LYS A 198 16.95 -13.92 15.17
CA LYS A 198 17.89 -15.01 14.88
C LYS A 198 18.72 -14.71 13.64
N LEU A 199 18.13 -14.16 12.57
CA LEU A 199 18.88 -13.75 11.38
C LEU A 199 19.98 -12.74 11.74
N ILE A 200 19.62 -11.69 12.49
CA ILE A 200 20.57 -10.63 12.85
C ILE A 200 21.71 -11.18 13.73
N ALA A 201 21.37 -12.08 14.66
CA ALA A 201 22.36 -12.70 15.54
C ALA A 201 23.30 -13.67 14.79
N THR A 202 22.78 -14.43 13.83
CA THR A 202 23.54 -15.46 13.10
C THR A 202 24.32 -14.86 11.90
N TYR A 203 23.73 -13.85 11.22
CA TYR A 203 24.27 -13.25 10.02
C TYR A 203 24.39 -11.72 10.12
N PRO A 204 25.14 -11.17 11.10
CA PRO A 204 25.14 -9.73 11.41
C PRO A 204 25.67 -8.85 10.29
N SER A 205 26.50 -9.40 9.38
CA SER A 205 27.04 -8.67 8.23
C SER A 205 26.21 -8.85 6.94
N SER A 206 25.08 -9.57 7.02
CA SER A 206 24.25 -9.81 5.84
C SER A 206 23.56 -8.52 5.37
N ASN A 207 23.46 -8.38 4.05
CA ASN A 207 22.65 -7.32 3.41
C ASN A 207 21.15 -7.44 3.73
N LYS A 208 20.70 -8.56 4.32
CA LYS A 208 19.32 -8.78 4.77
C LYS A 208 19.03 -8.21 6.17
N VAL A 209 20.04 -7.74 6.90
CA VAL A 209 19.84 -7.16 8.24
C VAL A 209 18.89 -5.97 8.23
N PRO A 210 18.98 -4.98 7.32
CA PRO A 210 18.03 -3.88 7.29
C PRO A 210 16.59 -4.32 7.00
N ASP A 211 16.40 -5.30 6.12
CA ASP A 211 15.07 -5.86 5.80
C ASP A 211 14.50 -6.63 7.00
N ALA A 212 15.35 -7.38 7.70
CA ALA A 212 14.98 -8.09 8.93
C ALA A 212 14.55 -7.13 10.04
N LEU A 213 15.30 -6.05 10.25
CA LEU A 213 14.95 -4.98 11.20
C LEU A 213 13.59 -4.34 10.85
N PHE A 214 13.34 -4.10 9.57
CA PHE A 214 12.04 -3.54 9.14
C PHE A 214 10.89 -4.50 9.45
N ASN A 215 11.10 -5.79 9.23
CA ASN A 215 10.11 -6.82 9.57
C ASN A 215 9.90 -6.96 11.09
N ILE A 216 10.97 -6.83 11.89
CA ILE A 216 10.90 -6.75 13.36
C ILE A 216 10.02 -5.56 13.77
N ALA A 217 10.29 -4.36 13.24
CA ALA A 217 9.50 -3.17 13.54
C ALA A 217 8.02 -3.36 13.17
N ALA A 218 7.74 -3.93 11.99
CA ALA A 218 6.38 -4.23 11.56
C ALA A 218 5.67 -5.22 12.50
N SER A 219 6.40 -6.26 12.95
CA SER A 219 5.88 -7.24 13.92
C SER A 219 5.60 -6.62 15.29
N GLN A 220 6.49 -5.75 15.78
CA GLN A 220 6.31 -5.02 17.04
C GLN A 220 5.07 -4.12 16.97
N LEU A 221 4.90 -3.37 15.88
CA LEU A 221 3.72 -2.53 15.67
C LEU A 221 2.43 -3.37 15.63
N ALA A 222 2.47 -4.52 14.94
CA ALA A 222 1.33 -5.42 14.86
C ALA A 222 0.98 -6.07 16.22
N LEU A 223 1.95 -6.19 17.12
CA LEU A 223 1.76 -6.62 18.50
C LEU A 223 1.37 -5.47 19.45
N ASN A 224 1.10 -4.27 18.90
CA ASN A 224 0.80 -3.05 19.64
C ASN A 224 1.98 -2.49 20.48
N ASP A 225 3.20 -2.98 20.28
CA ASP A 225 4.40 -2.39 20.90
C ASP A 225 4.93 -1.24 20.02
N THR A 226 4.19 -0.14 20.06
CA THR A 226 4.51 1.05 19.25
C THR A 226 5.85 1.65 19.65
N ALA A 227 6.22 1.57 20.92
CA ALA A 227 7.49 2.13 21.43
C ALA A 227 8.69 1.38 20.85
N ALA A 228 8.69 0.05 20.92
CA ALA A 228 9.74 -0.77 20.33
C ALA A 228 9.78 -0.64 18.81
N GLY A 229 8.60 -0.68 18.13
CA GLY A 229 8.51 -0.50 16.68
C GLY A 229 9.12 0.81 16.21
N ARG A 230 8.79 1.93 16.87
CA ARG A 230 9.37 3.24 16.57
C ARG A 230 10.89 3.25 16.76
N LYS A 231 11.38 2.69 17.87
CA LYS A 231 12.81 2.60 18.14
C LYS A 231 13.56 1.80 17.06
N THR A 232 13.02 0.66 16.66
CA THR A 232 13.60 -0.17 15.60
C THR A 232 13.62 0.56 14.25
N LEU A 233 12.54 1.27 13.90
CA LEU A 233 12.51 2.09 12.67
C LEU A 233 13.55 3.22 12.69
N GLN A 234 13.75 3.88 13.83
CA GLN A 234 14.79 4.90 14.01
C GLN A 234 16.19 4.30 13.85
N GLU A 235 16.41 3.10 14.40
CA GLU A 235 17.67 2.38 14.25
C GLU A 235 17.99 2.10 12.78
N ILE A 236 17.01 1.65 11.97
CA ILE A 236 17.21 1.38 10.53
C ILE A 236 17.66 2.66 9.81
N VAL A 237 16.98 3.78 10.05
CA VAL A 237 17.31 5.07 9.41
C VAL A 237 18.72 5.53 9.78
N ALA A 238 19.11 5.34 11.05
CA ALA A 238 20.41 5.80 11.57
C ALA A 238 21.58 4.91 11.12
N LYS A 239 21.41 3.57 11.15
CA LYS A 239 22.50 2.62 10.97
C LYS A 239 22.61 2.07 9.54
N HIS A 240 21.52 2.16 8.74
CA HIS A 240 21.47 1.61 7.39
C HIS A 240 21.01 2.65 6.36
N PRO A 241 21.61 3.87 6.36
CA PRO A 241 21.23 4.91 5.41
C PRO A 241 21.45 4.45 3.96
N GLY A 242 20.57 4.89 3.05
CA GLY A 242 20.66 4.52 1.62
C GLY A 242 20.04 3.16 1.28
N THR A 243 19.60 2.36 2.25
CA THR A 243 18.85 1.13 1.97
C THR A 243 17.38 1.41 1.71
N GLN A 244 16.72 0.51 0.97
CA GLN A 244 15.27 0.56 0.78
C GLN A 244 14.53 0.47 2.13
N ALA A 245 15.01 -0.36 3.04
CA ALA A 245 14.47 -0.47 4.39
C ALA A 245 14.51 0.86 5.15
N ALA A 246 15.59 1.65 5.03
CA ALA A 246 15.68 2.97 5.65
C ALA A 246 14.65 3.97 5.07
N THR A 247 14.43 3.93 3.75
CA THR A 247 13.41 4.76 3.09
C THR A 247 12.01 4.42 3.60
N LEU A 248 11.69 3.12 3.67
CA LEU A 248 10.40 2.64 4.18
C LEU A 248 10.24 2.95 5.68
N ALA A 249 11.32 2.80 6.46
CA ALA A 249 11.31 3.12 7.90
C ALA A 249 11.05 4.61 8.17
N ALA A 250 11.69 5.51 7.41
CA ALA A 250 11.47 6.95 7.52
C ALA A 250 10.01 7.32 7.21
N ARG A 251 9.45 6.74 6.14
CA ARG A 251 8.03 6.91 5.81
C ARG A 251 7.12 6.42 6.94
N ARG A 252 7.37 5.21 7.45
CA ARG A 252 6.56 4.64 8.52
C ARG A 252 6.62 5.45 9.81
N LEU A 253 7.78 6.02 10.14
CA LEU A 253 7.93 6.93 11.28
C LEU A 253 7.08 8.19 11.16
N SER A 254 6.93 8.73 9.94
CA SER A 254 6.08 9.90 9.71
C SER A 254 4.59 9.62 9.90
N GLU A 255 4.17 8.39 9.65
CA GLU A 255 2.78 7.92 9.84
C GLU A 255 2.44 7.62 11.31
N LEU A 256 3.44 7.36 12.16
CA LEU A 256 3.27 7.02 13.58
C LEU A 256 3.22 8.26 14.51
N LYS A 257 2.98 9.43 13.96
CA LYS A 257 2.88 10.69 14.73
C LYS A 257 1.59 10.79 15.53
#